data_496a349a473ead1094ca377db8145315
#
_entry.id   496a349a473ead1094ca377db8145315
#
_cell.length_a   1.000
_cell.length_b   1.000
_cell.length_c   1.000
_cell.angle_alpha   90.00
_cell.angle_beta   90.00
_cell.angle_gamma   90.00
#
_symmetry.space_group_name_H-M   'P 1'
#
loop_
_entity.id
_entity.type
_entity.pdbx_description
1 polymer ?
#
loop_
_entity_poly.entity_id
_entity_poly.type
_entity_poly.pdbx_seq_one_letter_code
_entity_poly.pdbx_strand_id
1 'polypeptide(L)'
;MTAHTTASTDLDQRTGGIAADIGLLVLRIFFGGLLFVHGAQKLFGWFDGMGWDATTSGFDQMGYNPGKFFGTLAGLSEMVGGGLLVLGLLTPLAAAIALGTMINAINATWHSGLFGGAEGPGYEMGLLFAVAAAALAFTGPGRYSLDYGRPWQRQGVVWGTGAVVLAVVAGVVTLILKWAL
;
A
#
# COMPACT_ATOMS: atom_id res chain seq x y z
N MET A 1 38.57 6.26 30.75
CA MET A 1 37.76 7.23 29.99
C MET A 1 36.95 6.56 28.84
N THR A 2 37.12 5.30 28.52
CA THR A 2 36.48 4.55 27.42
C THR A 2 35.12 3.93 27.74
N ALA A 3 34.79 3.64 29.00
CA ALA A 3 33.53 2.94 29.36
C ALA A 3 32.26 3.86 29.29
N HIS A 4 32.39 5.15 29.48
CA HIS A 4 31.26 6.09 29.38
C HIS A 4 30.81 6.35 27.96
N THR A 5 31.72 6.29 26.99
CA THR A 5 31.42 6.54 25.57
C THR A 5 30.66 5.37 24.94
N THR A 6 30.96 4.14 25.33
CA THR A 6 30.26 2.95 24.81
C THR A 6 28.83 2.81 25.34
N ALA A 7 28.58 3.17 26.61
CA ALA A 7 27.24 3.12 27.18
C ALA A 7 26.29 4.17 26.58
N SER A 8 26.77 5.39 26.31
CA SER A 8 25.95 6.44 25.65
C SER A 8 25.61 6.07 24.21
N THR A 9 26.54 5.49 23.45
CA THR A 9 26.31 5.06 22.08
C THR A 9 25.28 3.90 21.99
N ASP A 10 25.32 2.97 22.94
CA ASP A 10 24.36 1.84 23.00
C ASP A 10 22.95 2.33 23.37
N LEU A 11 22.83 3.29 24.27
CA LEU A 11 21.53 3.93 24.60
C LEU A 11 20.95 4.71 23.43
N ASP A 12 21.77 5.47 22.69
CA ASP A 12 21.33 6.21 21.50
C ASP A 12 20.88 5.28 20.36
N GLN A 13 21.57 4.17 20.15
CA GLN A 13 21.18 3.18 19.15
C GLN A 13 19.86 2.47 19.51
N ARG A 14 19.64 2.16 20.79
CA ARG A 14 18.40 1.55 21.27
C ARG A 14 17.21 2.49 21.17
N THR A 15 17.38 3.75 21.56
CA THR A 15 16.31 4.77 21.46
C THR A 15 15.98 5.10 20.02
N GLY A 16 16.98 5.18 19.13
CA GLY A 16 16.78 5.33 17.69
C GLY A 16 15.99 4.17 17.06
N GLY A 17 16.28 2.93 17.47
CA GLY A 17 15.53 1.76 17.04
C GLY A 17 14.04 1.78 17.45
N ILE A 18 13.76 2.16 18.71
CA ILE A 18 12.39 2.28 19.22
C ILE A 18 11.61 3.37 18.47
N ALA A 19 12.23 4.52 18.25
CA ALA A 19 11.60 5.63 17.52
C ALA A 19 11.24 5.23 16.08
N ALA A 20 12.14 4.51 15.40
CA ALA A 20 11.87 3.97 14.05
C ALA A 20 10.69 2.97 14.06
N ASP A 21 10.65 2.06 15.03
CA ASP A 21 9.57 1.09 15.18
C ASP A 21 8.21 1.75 15.42
N ILE A 22 8.17 2.81 16.23
CA ILE A 22 6.95 3.62 16.44
C ILE A 22 6.56 4.33 15.15
N GLY A 23 7.49 4.93 14.42
CA GLY A 23 7.24 5.56 13.13
C GLY A 23 6.63 4.61 12.11
N LEU A 24 7.18 3.39 12.03
CA LEU A 24 6.64 2.33 11.17
C LEU A 24 5.24 1.88 11.60
N LEU A 25 4.98 1.76 12.90
CA LEU A 25 3.64 1.44 13.41
C LEU A 25 2.63 2.51 13.00
N VAL A 26 2.95 3.79 13.21
CA VAL A 26 2.10 4.92 12.83
C VAL A 26 1.84 4.91 11.33
N LEU A 27 2.90 4.78 10.51
CA LEU A 27 2.77 4.71 9.04
C LEU A 27 1.83 3.57 8.61
N ARG A 28 1.99 2.37 9.16
CA ARG A 28 1.16 1.21 8.82
C ARG A 28 -0.30 1.39 9.22
N ILE A 29 -0.57 1.93 10.42
CA ILE A 29 -1.94 2.15 10.89
C ILE A 29 -2.65 3.17 10.02
N PHE A 30 -2.03 4.32 9.74
CA PHE A 30 -2.67 5.36 8.95
C PHE A 30 -2.76 4.99 7.47
N PHE A 31 -1.66 4.61 6.84
CA PHE A 31 -1.66 4.23 5.43
C PHE A 31 -2.50 2.98 5.17
N GLY A 32 -2.25 1.91 5.93
CA GLY A 32 -3.00 0.65 5.78
C GLY A 32 -4.48 0.81 6.15
N GLY A 33 -4.77 1.60 7.19
CA GLY A 33 -6.14 1.90 7.61
C GLY A 33 -6.92 2.68 6.56
N LEU A 34 -6.34 3.73 5.97
CA LEU A 34 -6.96 4.48 4.88
C LEU A 34 -7.18 3.59 3.66
N LEU A 35 -6.19 2.78 3.29
CA LEU A 35 -6.31 1.86 2.16
C LEU A 35 -7.43 0.82 2.41
N PHE A 36 -7.52 0.26 3.62
CA PHE A 36 -8.61 -0.63 4.01
C PHE A 36 -9.98 0.04 3.88
N VAL A 37 -10.11 1.28 4.36
CA VAL A 37 -11.35 2.06 4.24
C VAL A 37 -11.72 2.27 2.78
N HIS A 38 -10.78 2.64 1.90
CA HIS A 38 -11.04 2.79 0.47
C HIS A 38 -11.53 1.48 -0.18
N GLY A 39 -10.97 0.33 0.21
CA GLY A 39 -11.47 -0.97 -0.24
C GLY A 39 -12.89 -1.26 0.27
N ALA A 40 -13.17 -0.98 1.54
CA ALA A 40 -14.49 -1.17 2.14
C ALA A 40 -15.55 -0.22 1.53
N GLN A 41 -15.17 1.02 1.19
CA GLN A 41 -16.02 1.96 0.46
C GLN A 41 -16.43 1.42 -0.91
N LYS A 42 -15.50 0.80 -1.62
CA LYS A 42 -15.75 0.21 -2.95
C LYS A 42 -16.63 -1.03 -2.89
N LEU A 43 -16.38 -1.92 -1.92
CA LEU A 43 -17.06 -3.22 -1.87
C LEU A 43 -18.41 -3.17 -1.15
N PHE A 44 -18.50 -2.42 -0.06
CA PHE A 44 -19.66 -2.48 0.86
C PHE A 44 -20.40 -1.14 1.00
N GLY A 45 -19.84 -0.06 0.46
CA GLY A 45 -20.42 1.27 0.65
C GLY A 45 -20.22 1.80 2.08
N TRP A 46 -19.35 1.20 2.89
CA TRP A 46 -19.08 1.68 4.24
C TRP A 46 -18.41 3.06 4.20
N PHE A 47 -18.50 3.81 5.29
CA PHE A 47 -17.90 5.14 5.42
C PHE A 47 -18.33 6.12 4.29
N ASP A 48 -19.60 6.13 3.96
CA ASP A 48 -20.19 6.93 2.87
C ASP A 48 -19.60 6.64 1.47
N GLY A 49 -19.13 5.41 1.27
CA GLY A 49 -18.60 4.94 0.00
C GLY A 49 -19.68 4.62 -1.03
N MET A 50 -19.30 4.51 -2.30
CA MET A 50 -20.23 4.28 -3.41
C MET A 50 -20.82 2.87 -3.46
N GLY A 51 -20.16 1.88 -2.83
CA GLY A 51 -20.56 0.49 -2.88
C GLY A 51 -20.17 -0.21 -4.19
N TRP A 52 -20.44 -1.51 -4.24
CA TRP A 52 -19.95 -2.38 -5.31
C TRP A 52 -20.52 -2.05 -6.68
N ASP A 53 -21.85 -1.80 -6.78
CA ASP A 53 -22.52 -1.56 -8.07
C ASP A 53 -22.00 -0.27 -8.74
N ALA A 54 -21.93 0.83 -7.98
CA ALA A 54 -21.43 2.10 -8.50
C ALA A 54 -19.93 2.02 -8.80
N THR A 55 -19.14 1.34 -7.95
CA THR A 55 -17.72 1.11 -8.18
C THR A 55 -17.49 0.35 -9.48
N THR A 56 -18.18 -0.78 -9.69
CA THR A 56 -17.96 -1.60 -10.89
C THR A 56 -18.40 -0.89 -12.16
N SER A 57 -19.51 -0.12 -12.12
CA SER A 57 -19.93 0.74 -13.21
C SER A 57 -18.90 1.85 -13.52
N GLY A 58 -18.29 2.46 -12.48
CA GLY A 58 -17.23 3.43 -12.66
C GLY A 58 -15.96 2.84 -13.32
N PHE A 59 -15.62 1.59 -12.99
CA PHE A 59 -14.51 0.89 -13.63
C PHE A 59 -14.76 0.64 -15.12
N ASP A 60 -16.00 0.24 -15.50
CA ASP A 60 -16.38 0.12 -16.91
C ASP A 60 -16.22 1.44 -17.65
N GLN A 61 -16.67 2.57 -17.06
CA GLN A 61 -16.56 3.91 -17.65
C GLN A 61 -15.09 4.35 -17.82
N MET A 62 -14.18 3.92 -16.94
CA MET A 62 -12.74 4.18 -17.05
C MET A 62 -12.03 3.22 -18.02
N GLY A 63 -12.77 2.34 -18.72
CA GLY A 63 -12.23 1.38 -19.68
C GLY A 63 -11.63 0.12 -19.05
N TYR A 64 -11.88 -0.14 -17.76
CA TYR A 64 -11.51 -1.40 -17.10
C TYR A 64 -12.66 -2.39 -17.27
N ASN A 65 -12.74 -3.06 -18.42
CA ASN A 65 -13.80 -4.01 -18.76
C ASN A 65 -13.34 -5.47 -18.58
N PRO A 66 -14.14 -6.35 -17.92
CA PRO A 66 -15.40 -6.04 -17.25
C PRO A 66 -15.19 -5.35 -15.89
N GLY A 67 -15.93 -4.26 -15.63
CA GLY A 67 -15.81 -3.46 -14.40
C GLY A 67 -16.09 -4.26 -13.13
N LYS A 68 -16.95 -5.27 -13.21
CA LYS A 68 -17.19 -6.20 -12.09
C LYS A 68 -15.91 -6.93 -11.65
N PHE A 69 -15.08 -7.35 -12.60
CA PHE A 69 -13.80 -8.00 -12.28
C PHE A 69 -12.81 -7.00 -11.70
N PHE A 70 -12.55 -5.92 -12.41
CA PHE A 70 -11.51 -4.95 -12.01
C PHE A 70 -11.90 -4.15 -10.76
N GLY A 71 -13.16 -3.73 -10.62
CA GLY A 71 -13.65 -3.03 -9.44
C GLY A 71 -13.59 -3.90 -8.18
N THR A 72 -13.97 -5.18 -8.30
CA THR A 72 -13.86 -6.14 -7.18
C THR A 72 -12.39 -6.41 -6.85
N LEU A 73 -11.54 -6.61 -7.85
CA LEU A 73 -10.10 -6.81 -7.65
C LEU A 73 -9.47 -5.62 -6.92
N ALA A 74 -9.77 -4.39 -7.35
CA ALA A 74 -9.27 -3.19 -6.71
C ALA A 74 -9.74 -3.09 -5.25
N GLY A 75 -11.04 -3.23 -4.99
CA GLY A 75 -11.60 -3.16 -3.64
C GLY A 75 -11.02 -4.23 -2.71
N LEU A 76 -10.90 -5.48 -3.17
CA LEU A 76 -10.29 -6.56 -2.41
C LEU A 76 -8.79 -6.31 -2.15
N SER A 77 -8.05 -5.86 -3.16
CA SER A 77 -6.62 -5.56 -3.02
C SER A 77 -6.37 -4.45 -1.99
N GLU A 78 -7.17 -3.39 -2.03
CA GLU A 78 -7.07 -2.30 -1.05
C GLU A 78 -7.44 -2.76 0.35
N MET A 79 -8.53 -3.50 0.50
CA MET A 79 -8.99 -3.95 1.82
C MET A 79 -8.04 -4.99 2.42
N VAL A 80 -7.64 -6.01 1.66
CA VAL A 80 -6.74 -7.06 2.14
C VAL A 80 -5.33 -6.50 2.35
N GLY A 81 -4.79 -5.78 1.36
CA GLY A 81 -3.47 -5.15 1.46
C GLY A 81 -3.40 -4.17 2.63
N GLY A 82 -4.39 -3.30 2.77
CA GLY A 82 -4.49 -2.36 3.88
C GLY A 82 -4.59 -3.06 5.24
N GLY A 83 -5.45 -4.06 5.37
CA GLY A 83 -5.60 -4.84 6.60
C GLY A 83 -4.31 -5.57 7.01
N LEU A 84 -3.62 -6.19 6.06
CA LEU A 84 -2.32 -6.83 6.29
C LEU A 84 -1.26 -5.83 6.73
N LEU A 85 -1.23 -4.62 6.14
CA LEU A 85 -0.30 -3.55 6.54
C LEU A 85 -0.58 -3.05 7.95
N VAL A 86 -1.85 -2.82 8.33
CA VAL A 86 -2.23 -2.44 9.71
C VAL A 86 -1.70 -3.47 10.70
N LEU A 87 -1.94 -4.75 10.44
CA LEU A 87 -1.48 -5.85 11.29
C LEU A 87 0.04 -6.06 11.25
N GLY A 88 0.71 -5.57 10.21
CA GLY A 88 2.11 -5.89 9.94
C GLY A 88 2.30 -7.37 9.69
N LEU A 89 1.45 -7.94 8.85
CA LEU A 89 1.45 -9.36 8.50
C LEU A 89 1.78 -9.53 7.02
N LEU A 90 2.75 -10.41 6.71
CA LEU A 90 3.26 -10.65 5.36
C LEU A 90 3.63 -9.33 4.66
N THR A 91 4.29 -8.44 5.40
CA THR A 91 4.45 -7.02 5.03
C THR A 91 4.98 -6.78 3.62
N PRO A 92 6.00 -7.48 3.08
CA PRO A 92 6.44 -7.26 1.69
C PRO A 92 5.35 -7.61 0.66
N LEU A 93 4.55 -8.65 0.92
CA LEU A 93 3.44 -9.02 0.05
C LEU A 93 2.30 -7.99 0.14
N ALA A 94 1.95 -7.56 1.34
CA ALA A 94 0.94 -6.52 1.56
C ALA A 94 1.33 -5.21 0.87
N ALA A 95 2.61 -4.82 0.96
CA ALA A 95 3.17 -3.67 0.27
C ALA A 95 3.13 -3.84 -1.26
N ALA A 96 3.43 -5.04 -1.78
CA ALA A 96 3.33 -5.33 -3.21
C ALA A 96 1.89 -5.21 -3.72
N ILE A 97 0.90 -5.73 -2.98
CA ILE A 97 -0.52 -5.59 -3.31
C ILE A 97 -0.91 -4.11 -3.36
N ALA A 98 -0.60 -3.34 -2.31
CA ALA A 98 -0.90 -1.92 -2.24
C ALA A 98 -0.25 -1.13 -3.39
N LEU A 99 1.05 -1.34 -3.64
CA LEU A 99 1.78 -0.67 -4.71
C LEU A 99 1.24 -1.01 -6.11
N GLY A 100 0.95 -2.29 -6.38
CA GLY A 100 0.36 -2.72 -7.65
C GLY A 100 -1.02 -2.10 -7.90
N THR A 101 -1.83 -1.96 -6.86
CA THR A 101 -3.12 -1.26 -6.94
C THR A 101 -2.93 0.23 -7.24
N MET A 102 -1.95 0.87 -6.59
CA MET A 102 -1.67 2.30 -6.81
C MET A 102 -1.12 2.60 -8.21
N ILE A 103 -0.38 1.68 -8.85
CA ILE A 103 0.02 1.81 -10.25
C ILE A 103 -1.22 1.97 -11.15
N ASN A 104 -2.25 1.17 -10.94
CA ASN A 104 -3.50 1.27 -11.69
C ASN A 104 -4.33 2.51 -11.31
N ALA A 105 -4.35 2.90 -10.05
CA ALA A 105 -5.03 4.12 -9.59
C ALA A 105 -4.39 5.38 -10.22
N ILE A 106 -3.06 5.44 -10.26
CA ILE A 106 -2.33 6.52 -10.94
C ILE A 106 -2.66 6.55 -12.45
N ASN A 107 -2.69 5.38 -13.10
CA ASN A 107 -3.06 5.31 -14.52
C ASN A 107 -4.50 5.81 -14.75
N ALA A 108 -5.44 5.46 -13.88
CA ALA A 108 -6.83 5.87 -14.01
C ALA A 108 -7.04 7.38 -13.89
N THR A 109 -6.23 8.07 -13.09
CA THR A 109 -6.32 9.52 -12.83
C THR A 109 -5.25 10.34 -13.54
N TRP A 110 -4.42 9.70 -14.38
CA TRP A 110 -3.28 10.35 -15.05
C TRP A 110 -3.65 11.58 -15.86
N HIS A 111 -4.79 11.53 -16.56
CA HIS A 111 -5.30 12.61 -17.41
C HIS A 111 -5.63 13.89 -16.64
N SER A 112 -6.00 13.79 -15.36
CA SER A 112 -6.30 14.95 -14.50
C SER A 112 -5.05 15.66 -13.98
N GLY A 113 -3.84 15.14 -14.26
CA GLY A 113 -2.59 15.71 -13.76
C GLY A 113 -2.31 15.36 -12.31
N LEU A 114 -1.19 15.88 -11.77
CA LEU A 114 -0.74 15.54 -10.41
C LEU A 114 -1.75 15.95 -9.34
N PHE A 115 -2.20 17.20 -9.36
CA PHE A 115 -3.08 17.78 -8.33
C PHE A 115 -4.56 17.76 -8.71
N GLY A 116 -4.91 17.25 -9.90
CA GLY A 116 -6.28 17.30 -10.38
C GLY A 116 -6.72 18.67 -10.86
N GLY A 117 -8.02 18.85 -11.05
CA GLY A 117 -8.60 20.09 -11.55
C GLY A 117 -10.07 19.94 -11.91
N ALA A 118 -10.51 20.67 -12.93
CA ALA A 118 -11.89 20.61 -13.42
C ALA A 118 -12.30 19.22 -13.94
N GLU A 119 -11.34 18.41 -14.35
CA GLU A 119 -11.55 17.06 -14.90
C GLU A 119 -11.60 15.96 -13.82
N GLY A 120 -11.38 16.32 -12.57
CA GLY A 120 -11.44 15.38 -11.45
C GLY A 120 -10.20 15.38 -10.53
N PRO A 121 -10.10 14.41 -9.62
CA PRO A 121 -8.99 14.28 -8.71
C PRO A 121 -7.70 13.89 -9.45
N GLY A 122 -6.57 14.46 -9.00
CA GLY A 122 -5.25 14.11 -9.51
C GLY A 122 -4.73 12.79 -8.97
N TYR A 123 -3.56 12.40 -9.47
CA TYR A 123 -2.91 11.16 -9.03
C TYR A 123 -2.01 11.31 -7.80
N GLU A 124 -1.97 12.49 -7.16
CA GLU A 124 -1.13 12.77 -5.98
C GLU A 124 -1.34 11.78 -4.84
N MET A 125 -2.59 11.43 -4.54
CA MET A 125 -2.92 10.48 -3.48
C MET A 125 -2.43 9.07 -3.83
N GLY A 126 -2.63 8.63 -5.07
CA GLY A 126 -2.11 7.36 -5.56
C GLY A 126 -0.58 7.30 -5.48
N LEU A 127 0.09 8.39 -5.83
CA LEU A 127 1.55 8.50 -5.75
C LEU A 127 2.04 8.45 -4.28
N LEU A 128 1.39 9.19 -3.38
CA LEU A 128 1.74 9.19 -1.95
C LEU A 128 1.60 7.77 -1.36
N PHE A 129 0.53 7.09 -1.68
CA PHE A 129 0.30 5.71 -1.25
C PHE A 129 1.29 4.72 -1.87
N ALA A 130 1.65 4.90 -3.15
CA ALA A 130 2.67 4.10 -3.81
C ALA A 130 4.04 4.24 -3.13
N VAL A 131 4.44 5.47 -2.79
CA VAL A 131 5.70 5.74 -2.08
C VAL A 131 5.68 5.13 -0.67
N ALA A 132 4.59 5.26 0.07
CA ALA A 132 4.44 4.67 1.40
C ALA A 132 4.53 3.14 1.34
N ALA A 133 3.87 2.50 0.36
CA ALA A 133 3.93 1.06 0.13
C ALA A 133 5.36 0.61 -0.21
N ALA A 134 6.04 1.33 -1.13
CA ALA A 134 7.43 1.04 -1.47
C ALA A 134 8.37 1.16 -0.27
N ALA A 135 8.22 2.20 0.55
CA ALA A 135 9.00 2.36 1.78
C ALA A 135 8.81 1.17 2.73
N LEU A 136 7.57 0.75 2.97
CA LEU A 136 7.26 -0.40 3.83
C LEU A 136 7.78 -1.74 3.26
N ALA A 137 7.84 -1.88 1.94
CA ALA A 137 8.41 -3.06 1.30
C ALA A 137 9.89 -3.27 1.69
N PHE A 138 10.66 -2.19 1.80
CA PHE A 138 12.08 -2.24 2.17
C PHE A 138 12.32 -2.24 3.67
N THR A 139 11.64 -1.36 4.41
CA THR A 139 11.84 -1.22 5.86
C THR A 139 11.29 -2.40 6.64
N GLY A 140 10.28 -3.08 6.08
CA GLY A 140 9.55 -4.11 6.79
C GLY A 140 8.58 -3.54 7.84
N PRO A 141 8.04 -4.41 8.71
CA PRO A 141 6.93 -4.06 9.58
C PRO A 141 7.30 -3.35 10.89
N GLY A 142 8.58 -3.39 11.30
CA GLY A 142 9.00 -2.96 12.63
C GLY A 142 8.59 -3.95 13.74
N ARG A 143 8.97 -3.64 14.97
CA ARG A 143 8.75 -4.53 16.13
C ARG A 143 7.29 -4.70 16.53
N TYR A 144 6.47 -3.66 16.34
CA TYR A 144 5.06 -3.68 16.72
C TYR A 144 4.19 -4.29 15.61
N SER A 145 4.46 -5.55 15.23
CA SER A 145 3.84 -6.23 14.09
C SER A 145 3.64 -7.72 14.35
N LEU A 146 2.71 -8.34 13.63
CA LEU A 146 2.50 -9.79 13.70
C LEU A 146 3.63 -10.59 13.02
N ASP A 147 4.40 -9.98 12.11
CA ASP A 147 5.58 -10.61 11.52
C ASP A 147 6.77 -10.68 12.46
N TYR A 148 6.82 -9.78 13.48
CA TYR A 148 8.01 -9.64 14.31
C TYR A 148 8.39 -10.94 15.03
N GLY A 149 9.64 -11.35 14.87
CA GLY A 149 10.18 -12.57 15.49
C GLY A 149 9.64 -13.87 14.88
N ARG A 150 8.90 -13.82 13.76
CA ARG A 150 8.34 -15.02 13.11
C ARG A 150 9.28 -15.55 12.02
N PRO A 151 9.25 -16.87 11.75
CA PRO A 151 10.09 -17.47 10.70
C PRO A 151 9.87 -16.90 9.31
N TRP A 152 8.69 -16.32 9.05
CA TRP A 152 8.33 -15.70 7.77
C TRP A 152 8.56 -14.19 7.73
N GLN A 153 9.09 -13.57 8.80
CA GLN A 153 9.46 -12.15 8.76
C GLN A 153 10.45 -11.90 7.64
N ARG A 154 10.14 -10.96 6.77
CA ARG A 154 10.95 -10.58 5.61
C ARG A 154 11.07 -9.07 5.55
N GLN A 155 12.30 -8.59 5.33
CA GLN A 155 12.61 -7.15 5.21
C GLN A 155 13.95 -6.96 4.51
N GLY A 156 14.29 -5.71 4.18
CA GLY A 156 15.57 -5.34 3.57
C GLY A 156 15.52 -5.36 2.04
N VAL A 157 16.70 -5.12 1.44
CA VAL A 157 16.80 -4.82 0.00
C VAL A 157 16.26 -5.95 -0.88
N VAL A 158 16.59 -7.19 -0.60
CA VAL A 158 16.17 -8.33 -1.44
C VAL A 158 14.66 -8.49 -1.46
N TRP A 159 14.03 -8.48 -0.29
CA TRP A 159 12.57 -8.65 -0.18
C TRP A 159 11.80 -7.42 -0.64
N GLY A 160 12.34 -6.22 -0.37
CA GLY A 160 11.77 -4.96 -0.85
C GLY A 160 11.81 -4.88 -2.38
N THR A 161 12.95 -5.19 -2.99
CA THR A 161 13.06 -5.24 -4.46
C THR A 161 12.13 -6.31 -5.05
N GLY A 162 12.05 -7.50 -4.45
CA GLY A 162 11.12 -8.54 -4.87
C GLY A 162 9.65 -8.09 -4.82
N ALA A 163 9.27 -7.40 -3.75
CA ALA A 163 7.92 -6.84 -3.60
C ALA A 163 7.62 -5.76 -4.65
N VAL A 164 8.56 -4.86 -4.91
CA VAL A 164 8.41 -3.82 -5.95
C VAL A 164 8.30 -4.45 -7.34
N VAL A 165 9.15 -5.40 -7.67
CA VAL A 165 9.09 -6.13 -8.96
C VAL A 165 7.73 -6.84 -9.10
N LEU A 166 7.28 -7.54 -8.06
CA LEU A 166 5.97 -8.19 -8.05
C LEU A 166 4.83 -7.19 -8.28
N ALA A 167 4.87 -6.04 -7.61
CA ALA A 167 3.88 -4.98 -7.75
C ALA A 167 3.84 -4.42 -9.18
N VAL A 168 5.01 -4.14 -9.75
CA VAL A 168 5.11 -3.64 -11.13
C VAL A 168 4.59 -4.66 -12.13
N VAL A 169 4.99 -5.92 -11.99
CA VAL A 169 4.51 -7.00 -12.87
C VAL A 169 2.99 -7.14 -12.76
N ALA A 170 2.44 -7.23 -11.54
CA ALA A 170 1.00 -7.36 -11.34
C ALA A 170 0.23 -6.14 -11.87
N GLY A 171 0.73 -4.91 -11.59
CA GLY A 171 0.13 -3.67 -12.07
C GLY A 171 0.13 -3.60 -13.61
N VAL A 172 1.26 -3.92 -14.25
CA VAL A 172 1.37 -3.95 -15.73
C VAL A 172 0.47 -5.03 -16.34
N VAL A 173 0.44 -6.23 -15.75
CA VAL A 173 -0.49 -7.30 -16.21
C VAL A 173 -1.94 -6.82 -16.14
N THR A 174 -2.34 -6.14 -15.06
CA THR A 174 -3.68 -5.57 -14.95
C THR A 174 -3.97 -4.54 -16.04
N LEU A 175 -2.99 -3.67 -16.37
CA LEU A 175 -3.11 -2.69 -17.47
C LEU A 175 -3.18 -3.37 -18.83
N ILE A 176 -2.41 -4.44 -19.06
CA ILE A 176 -2.49 -5.22 -20.30
C ILE A 176 -3.88 -5.86 -20.43
N LEU A 177 -4.40 -6.46 -19.35
CA LEU A 177 -5.74 -7.06 -19.36
C LEU A 177 -6.82 -6.00 -19.62
N LYS A 178 -6.69 -4.79 -19.07
CA LYS A 178 -7.58 -3.65 -19.38
C LYS A 178 -7.66 -3.35 -20.88
N TRP A 179 -6.53 -3.47 -21.59
CA TRP A 179 -6.48 -3.18 -23.03
C TRP A 179 -6.86 -4.36 -23.91
N ALA A 180 -6.81 -5.57 -23.36
CA ALA A 180 -7.07 -6.80 -24.09
C ALA A 180 -8.53 -7.28 -24.01
N LEU A 181 -9.26 -6.87 -22.96
CA LEU A 181 -10.65 -7.24 -22.70
C LEU A 181 -11.61 -6.11 -23.03
#